data_17963c667e4404abd900c70f71ef909e
#
_entry.id   17963c667e4404abd900c70f71ef909e
#
_cell.length_a   1.000
_cell.length_b   1.000
_cell.length_c   1.000
_cell.angle_alpha   90.00
_cell.angle_beta   90.00
_cell.angle_gamma   90.00
#
_symmetry.space_group_name_H-M   'P 1'
#
loop_
_entity.id
_entity.type
_entity.pdbx_description
1 polymer ?
#
loop_
_entity_poly.entity_id
_entity_poly.type
_entity_poly.pdbx_seq_one_letter_code
_entity_poly.pdbx_strand_id
1 'polypeptide(L)'
;MSTNAGPSTSTTTSTGTSTGTSTRLGTVVSPHVLDNPAWASLSGAHAAFAERAARPEADPSSSRAARYPSDVSPFAALADPADPDSWADLRRLVGDGGTAALAGVLTPPDGWETVGSVPGVQLVDTSLRAEPAPEAVRLGPRDVPEILGLIELTKPGPFLPRTVELGTYLGIRHHGRLIAMAGERLRPPGWTEISAVCTHPDHRGGGLATRLVRAVAAGIRERGDVPFLHTAASNTTAIRLYQSIGFTLRRRPSFMAVRAPCNTAANFS
;
A
#
# COMPACT_ATOMS: atom_id res chain seq x y z
N MET A 1 -26.60 56.06 -49.95
CA MET A 1 -27.82 55.58 -50.58
C MET A 1 -28.37 54.43 -49.74
N SER A 2 -29.63 54.67 -49.35
CA SER A 2 -30.67 53.75 -48.85
C SER A 2 -30.36 52.99 -47.54
N THR A 3 -30.82 53.45 -46.40
CA THR A 3 -32.17 53.35 -45.77
C THR A 3 -32.82 51.95 -45.85
N ASN A 4 -33.02 51.29 -44.74
CA ASN A 4 -34.37 50.98 -44.33
C ASN A 4 -34.47 50.49 -42.86
N ALA A 5 -35.62 50.83 -42.34
CA ALA A 5 -36.05 50.86 -40.97
C ALA A 5 -36.47 49.49 -40.39
N GLY A 6 -36.62 49.51 -39.08
CA GLY A 6 -37.08 48.41 -38.23
C GLY A 6 -38.53 47.93 -38.43
N PRO A 7 -39.05 47.12 -37.54
CA PRO A 7 -39.89 47.58 -36.44
C PRO A 7 -39.69 46.93 -35.06
N SER A 8 -40.13 47.72 -34.10
CA SER A 8 -40.30 47.40 -32.68
C SER A 8 -41.40 46.35 -32.44
N THR A 9 -41.21 45.43 -31.48
CA THR A 9 -42.36 44.87 -30.74
C THR A 9 -41.99 44.56 -29.29
N SER A 10 -42.72 45.21 -28.49
CA SER A 10 -43.13 45.13 -27.09
C SER A 10 -42.67 43.95 -26.21
N THR A 11 -42.18 44.41 -25.05
CA THR A 11 -41.96 43.83 -23.77
C THR A 11 -43.18 43.11 -23.21
N THR A 12 -42.97 41.87 -22.71
CA THR A 12 -43.84 41.30 -21.65
C THR A 12 -42.94 40.68 -20.59
N THR A 13 -42.96 41.32 -19.42
CA THR A 13 -42.27 40.88 -18.20
C THR A 13 -43.10 39.78 -17.57
N SER A 14 -42.54 38.59 -17.40
CA SER A 14 -43.07 37.55 -16.48
C SER A 14 -41.99 37.19 -15.46
N THR A 15 -42.22 37.66 -14.24
CA THR A 15 -41.49 37.28 -13.04
C THR A 15 -41.84 35.85 -12.67
N GLY A 16 -40.94 34.91 -12.99
CA GLY A 16 -40.97 33.53 -12.50
C GLY A 16 -39.86 33.30 -11.47
N THR A 17 -40.23 33.26 -10.20
CA THR A 17 -39.34 32.90 -9.09
C THR A 17 -39.02 31.40 -9.19
N SER A 18 -37.86 31.06 -9.71
CA SER A 18 -37.34 29.67 -9.72
C SER A 18 -36.39 29.52 -8.57
N THR A 19 -36.85 28.85 -7.49
CA THR A 19 -36.02 28.30 -6.45
C THR A 19 -35.21 27.13 -7.02
N GLY A 20 -34.06 27.44 -7.60
CA GLY A 20 -33.10 26.45 -8.08
C GLY A 20 -32.34 25.81 -6.91
N THR A 21 -32.74 24.62 -6.51
CA THR A 21 -31.96 23.75 -5.64
C THR A 21 -30.70 23.35 -6.42
N SER A 22 -29.58 24.02 -6.11
CA SER A 22 -28.26 23.65 -6.66
C SER A 22 -27.78 22.34 -6.02
N THR A 23 -28.12 21.24 -6.63
CA THR A 23 -27.51 19.93 -6.31
C THR A 23 -26.05 20.01 -6.75
N ARG A 24 -25.12 20.21 -5.80
CA ARG A 24 -23.70 20.02 -6.05
C ARG A 24 -23.51 18.55 -6.39
N LEU A 25 -23.32 18.24 -7.67
CA LEU A 25 -22.78 16.99 -8.12
C LEU A 25 -21.36 16.88 -7.55
N GLY A 26 -21.22 16.19 -6.43
CA GLY A 26 -19.93 15.81 -5.91
C GLY A 26 -19.24 14.97 -6.96
N THR A 27 -18.12 15.43 -7.47
CA THR A 27 -17.26 14.65 -8.35
C THR A 27 -16.86 13.39 -7.57
N VAL A 28 -17.41 12.24 -7.94
CA VAL A 28 -16.98 10.94 -7.41
C VAL A 28 -15.58 10.70 -7.96
N VAL A 29 -14.57 11.06 -7.19
CA VAL A 29 -13.19 10.76 -7.52
C VAL A 29 -13.05 9.25 -7.36
N SER A 30 -12.85 8.53 -8.47
CA SER A 30 -12.55 7.10 -8.41
C SER A 30 -11.36 6.85 -7.49
N PRO A 31 -11.41 5.85 -6.61
CA PRO A 31 -10.32 5.57 -5.68
C PRO A 31 -9.05 5.25 -6.46
N HIS A 32 -7.95 5.85 -6.07
CA HIS A 32 -6.65 5.57 -6.69
C HIS A 32 -6.14 4.20 -6.23
N VAL A 33 -5.50 3.45 -7.14
CA VAL A 33 -5.00 2.09 -6.85
C VAL A 33 -4.10 2.02 -5.61
N LEU A 34 -3.33 3.08 -5.33
CA LEU A 34 -2.49 3.20 -4.13
C LEU A 34 -3.27 3.55 -2.86
N ASP A 35 -4.59 3.71 -2.90
CA ASP A 35 -5.40 3.86 -1.69
C ASP A 35 -5.58 2.51 -0.98
N ASN A 36 -5.47 1.41 -1.74
CA ASN A 36 -5.54 0.04 -1.24
C ASN A 36 -4.53 -0.87 -1.97
N PRO A 37 -3.22 -0.60 -1.84
CA PRO A 37 -2.20 -1.27 -2.65
C PRO A 37 -2.05 -2.76 -2.33
N ALA A 38 -2.36 -3.17 -1.09
CA ALA A 38 -2.31 -4.57 -0.70
C ALA A 38 -3.40 -5.39 -1.40
N TRP A 39 -4.65 -4.87 -1.44
CA TRP A 39 -5.73 -5.52 -2.19
C TRP A 39 -5.43 -5.58 -3.68
N ALA A 40 -4.99 -4.46 -4.26
CA ALA A 40 -4.67 -4.38 -5.68
C ALA A 40 -3.54 -5.35 -6.07
N SER A 41 -2.56 -5.57 -5.17
CA SER A 41 -1.51 -6.56 -5.37
C SER A 41 -2.05 -8.00 -5.30
N LEU A 42 -2.83 -8.33 -4.24
CA LEU A 42 -3.41 -9.66 -4.03
C LEU A 42 -4.50 -10.03 -5.05
N SER A 43 -5.07 -9.05 -5.73
CA SER A 43 -6.03 -9.26 -6.82
C SER A 43 -5.38 -9.21 -8.21
N GLY A 44 -4.08 -8.93 -8.28
CA GLY A 44 -3.31 -8.77 -9.51
C GLY A 44 -2.00 -9.56 -9.48
N ALA A 45 -0.87 -8.88 -9.46
CA ALA A 45 0.46 -9.48 -9.59
C ALA A 45 0.79 -10.53 -8.50
N HIS A 46 0.18 -10.44 -7.32
CA HIS A 46 0.36 -11.37 -6.21
C HIS A 46 -0.83 -12.32 -6.00
N ALA A 47 -1.67 -12.52 -7.01
CA ALA A 47 -2.85 -13.40 -6.90
C ALA A 47 -2.48 -14.85 -6.49
N ALA A 48 -1.30 -15.32 -6.88
CA ALA A 48 -0.80 -16.64 -6.49
C ALA A 48 -0.48 -16.78 -4.99
N PHE A 49 -0.28 -15.66 -4.27
CA PHE A 49 -0.10 -15.63 -2.82
C PHE A 49 -1.40 -15.39 -2.06
N ALA A 50 -2.51 -15.10 -2.76
CA ALA A 50 -3.74 -14.68 -2.10
C ALA A 50 -4.45 -15.86 -1.42
N GLU A 51 -4.37 -15.94 -0.09
CA GLU A 51 -5.27 -16.78 0.70
C GLU A 51 -6.61 -16.05 0.86
N ARG A 52 -7.71 -16.73 0.51
CA ARG A 52 -9.07 -16.18 0.54
C ARG A 52 -9.98 -17.08 1.36
N ALA A 53 -11.00 -16.47 2.01
CA ALA A 53 -12.00 -17.23 2.75
C ALA A 53 -12.80 -18.13 1.78
N ALA A 54 -12.98 -19.39 2.16
CA ALA A 54 -13.95 -20.24 1.51
C ALA A 54 -15.37 -19.71 1.77
N ARG A 55 -16.16 -19.57 0.72
CA ARG A 55 -17.60 -19.28 0.81
C ARG A 55 -18.36 -20.54 0.41
N PRO A 56 -19.24 -21.08 1.27
CA PRO A 56 -20.14 -22.13 0.81
C PRO A 56 -20.90 -21.64 -0.43
N GLU A 57 -20.94 -22.46 -1.46
CA GLU A 57 -21.69 -22.21 -2.71
C GLU A 57 -21.17 -21.05 -3.60
N ALA A 58 -20.01 -20.44 -3.31
CA ALA A 58 -19.44 -19.38 -4.13
C ALA A 58 -17.96 -19.65 -4.48
N ASP A 59 -17.54 -19.16 -5.65
CA ASP A 59 -16.15 -19.19 -6.06
C ASP A 59 -15.28 -18.45 -5.02
N PRO A 60 -14.16 -19.05 -4.54
CA PRO A 60 -13.23 -18.36 -3.64
C PRO A 60 -12.73 -17.02 -4.18
N SER A 61 -12.68 -16.83 -5.51
CA SER A 61 -12.32 -15.55 -6.14
C SER A 61 -13.32 -14.43 -5.81
N SER A 62 -14.56 -14.76 -5.42
CA SER A 62 -15.59 -13.80 -5.02
C SER A 62 -15.36 -13.22 -3.60
N SER A 63 -14.43 -13.76 -2.83
CA SER A 63 -14.09 -13.25 -1.50
C SER A 63 -13.60 -11.80 -1.56
N ARG A 64 -14.15 -10.96 -0.69
CA ARG A 64 -13.82 -9.53 -0.55
C ARG A 64 -12.71 -9.26 0.46
N ALA A 65 -12.09 -10.32 0.98
CA ALA A 65 -10.89 -10.24 1.81
C ALA A 65 -9.85 -11.24 1.31
N ALA A 66 -8.58 -10.87 1.44
CA ALA A 66 -7.45 -11.74 1.14
C ALA A 66 -6.30 -11.44 2.10
N ARG A 67 -5.41 -12.43 2.31
CA ARG A 67 -4.17 -12.22 3.03
C ARG A 67 -3.02 -12.92 2.31
N TYR A 68 -1.81 -12.49 2.62
CA TYR A 68 -0.62 -13.26 2.28
C TYR A 68 -0.45 -14.47 3.23
N PRO A 69 0.24 -15.54 2.79
CA PRO A 69 0.71 -16.57 3.71
C PRO A 69 1.56 -15.94 4.82
N SER A 70 1.43 -16.46 6.03
CA SER A 70 2.02 -15.86 7.24
C SER A 70 3.56 -15.82 7.23
N ASP A 71 4.20 -16.62 6.37
CA ASP A 71 5.65 -16.65 6.15
C ASP A 71 6.12 -15.75 4.98
N VAL A 72 5.19 -15.15 4.23
CA VAL A 72 5.45 -14.23 3.12
C VAL A 72 5.26 -12.78 3.55
N SER A 73 4.11 -12.44 4.15
CA SER A 73 3.80 -11.07 4.60
C SER A 73 2.73 -11.10 5.68
N PRO A 74 2.78 -10.21 6.69
CA PRO A 74 1.75 -10.16 7.73
C PRO A 74 0.45 -9.52 7.26
N PHE A 75 0.40 -8.93 6.05
CA PHE A 75 -0.71 -8.11 5.63
C PHE A 75 -1.89 -8.92 5.08
N ALA A 76 -3.08 -8.51 5.51
CA ALA A 76 -4.35 -8.78 4.87
C ALA A 76 -4.87 -7.51 4.17
N ALA A 77 -5.90 -7.68 3.34
CA ALA A 77 -6.55 -6.59 2.64
C ALA A 77 -8.04 -6.87 2.45
N LEU A 78 -8.82 -5.79 2.42
CA LEU A 78 -10.24 -5.76 2.15
C LEU A 78 -10.48 -5.18 0.76
N ALA A 79 -11.41 -5.68 -0.01
CA ALA A 79 -11.78 -5.11 -1.31
C ALA A 79 -12.31 -3.68 -1.15
N ASP A 80 -13.18 -3.50 -0.18
CA ASP A 80 -13.73 -2.21 0.24
C ASP A 80 -13.87 -2.20 1.77
N PRO A 81 -13.09 -1.37 2.48
CA PRO A 81 -13.23 -1.25 3.93
C PRO A 81 -14.55 -0.67 4.41
N ALA A 82 -15.32 0.01 3.55
CA ALA A 82 -16.66 0.51 3.87
C ALA A 82 -17.75 -0.56 3.74
N ASP A 83 -17.46 -1.68 3.07
CA ASP A 83 -18.41 -2.75 2.85
C ASP A 83 -18.38 -3.77 4.00
N PRO A 84 -19.49 -3.98 4.73
CA PRO A 84 -19.59 -4.98 5.79
C PRO A 84 -19.23 -6.41 5.34
N ASP A 85 -19.50 -6.77 4.09
CA ASP A 85 -19.19 -8.10 3.55
C ASP A 85 -17.67 -8.33 3.46
N SER A 86 -16.88 -7.28 3.24
CA SER A 86 -15.42 -7.37 3.27
C SER A 86 -14.91 -7.78 4.65
N TRP A 87 -15.49 -7.21 5.72
CA TRP A 87 -15.15 -7.56 7.09
C TRP A 87 -15.65 -8.95 7.49
N ALA A 88 -16.84 -9.34 7.00
CA ALA A 88 -17.35 -10.69 7.20
C ALA A 88 -16.43 -11.75 6.56
N ASP A 89 -15.91 -11.48 5.38
CA ASP A 89 -14.93 -12.36 4.72
C ASP A 89 -13.59 -12.38 5.46
N LEU A 90 -13.13 -11.23 5.94
CA LEU A 90 -11.91 -11.18 6.75
C LEU A 90 -12.07 -12.02 8.05
N ARG A 91 -13.23 -11.95 8.72
CA ARG A 91 -13.51 -12.78 9.90
C ARG A 91 -13.46 -14.28 9.55
N ARG A 92 -14.05 -14.70 8.43
CA ARG A 92 -13.96 -16.09 7.95
C ARG A 92 -12.51 -16.51 7.69
N LEU A 93 -11.70 -15.59 7.18
CA LEU A 93 -10.31 -15.86 6.80
C LEU A 93 -9.38 -15.98 8.02
N VAL A 94 -9.60 -15.17 9.08
CA VAL A 94 -8.76 -15.19 10.28
C VAL A 94 -9.32 -16.03 11.41
N GLY A 95 -10.61 -16.38 11.37
CA GLY A 95 -11.34 -17.07 12.42
C GLY A 95 -11.79 -16.14 13.56
N ASP A 96 -12.65 -16.65 14.44
CA ASP A 96 -13.14 -15.92 15.59
C ASP A 96 -12.01 -15.60 16.57
N GLY A 97 -11.91 -14.32 16.99
CA GLY A 97 -10.81 -13.82 17.80
C GLY A 97 -9.45 -13.75 17.08
N GLY A 98 -9.38 -14.15 15.83
CA GLY A 98 -8.17 -14.07 15.01
C GLY A 98 -7.76 -12.64 14.69
N THR A 99 -6.49 -12.43 14.36
CA THR A 99 -5.95 -11.09 14.08
C THR A 99 -5.54 -10.93 12.63
N ALA A 100 -5.64 -9.68 12.13
CA ALA A 100 -5.16 -9.29 10.81
C ALA A 100 -4.39 -7.97 10.89
N ALA A 101 -3.33 -7.83 10.09
CA ALA A 101 -2.66 -6.55 9.86
C ALA A 101 -3.17 -5.92 8.56
N LEU A 102 -3.71 -4.72 8.63
CA LEU A 102 -4.27 -3.96 7.53
C LEU A 102 -3.50 -2.64 7.35
N ALA A 103 -3.42 -2.16 6.12
CA ALA A 103 -2.86 -0.85 5.82
C ALA A 103 -3.88 0.03 5.10
N GLY A 104 -4.10 1.25 5.59
CA GLY A 104 -5.04 2.18 4.96
C GLY A 104 -5.59 3.22 5.93
N VAL A 105 -6.63 3.94 5.49
CA VAL A 105 -7.46 4.78 6.36
C VAL A 105 -8.70 3.96 6.65
N LEU A 106 -8.72 3.30 7.80
CA LEU A 106 -9.69 2.27 8.14
C LEU A 106 -10.41 2.62 9.44
N THR A 107 -11.70 2.36 9.48
CA THR A 107 -12.51 2.36 10.71
C THR A 107 -13.12 0.97 10.83
N PRO A 108 -12.61 0.11 11.73
CA PRO A 108 -13.21 -1.20 11.94
C PRO A 108 -14.66 -1.07 12.38
N PRO A 109 -15.57 -1.94 11.91
CA PRO A 109 -16.96 -1.94 12.34
C PRO A 109 -17.09 -2.46 13.77
N ASP A 110 -18.31 -2.29 14.35
CA ASP A 110 -18.64 -2.77 15.69
C ASP A 110 -18.29 -4.25 15.87
N GLY A 111 -17.78 -4.56 17.04
CA GLY A 111 -17.31 -5.91 17.39
C GLY A 111 -15.87 -6.22 17.01
N TRP A 112 -15.25 -5.46 16.11
CA TRP A 112 -13.81 -5.56 15.84
C TRP A 112 -13.01 -4.70 16.81
N GLU A 113 -11.90 -5.23 17.30
CA GLU A 113 -11.01 -4.53 18.22
C GLU A 113 -9.75 -4.07 17.47
N THR A 114 -9.36 -2.80 17.63
CA THR A 114 -8.04 -2.33 17.20
C THR A 114 -7.02 -2.67 18.29
N VAL A 115 -6.18 -3.68 18.04
CA VAL A 115 -5.17 -4.14 19.01
C VAL A 115 -3.83 -3.42 18.86
N GLY A 116 -3.64 -2.66 17.79
CA GLY A 116 -2.47 -1.83 17.56
C GLY A 116 -2.61 -0.96 16.32
N SER A 117 -1.98 0.20 16.33
CA SER A 117 -1.95 1.11 15.19
C SER A 117 -0.65 1.90 15.14
N VAL A 118 -0.05 1.97 13.97
CA VAL A 118 1.15 2.75 13.70
C VAL A 118 0.85 3.72 12.57
N PRO A 119 0.86 5.04 12.83
CA PRO A 119 0.73 6.03 11.77
C PRO A 119 1.84 5.88 10.73
N GLY A 120 1.48 5.90 9.47
CA GLY A 120 2.38 5.77 8.34
C GLY A 120 2.35 6.95 7.39
N VAL A 121 3.28 6.94 6.47
CA VAL A 121 3.29 7.80 5.29
C VAL A 121 3.49 6.94 4.04
N GLN A 122 2.79 7.32 2.97
CA GLN A 122 2.97 6.78 1.63
C GLN A 122 3.61 7.85 0.78
N LEU A 123 4.76 7.56 0.19
CA LEU A 123 5.47 8.46 -0.71
C LEU A 123 5.51 7.82 -2.10
N VAL A 124 5.43 8.67 -3.12
CA VAL A 124 5.49 8.29 -4.54
C VAL A 124 6.66 8.97 -5.22
N ASP A 125 7.25 8.28 -6.17
CA ASP A 125 8.29 8.84 -7.03
C ASP A 125 7.71 9.93 -7.93
N THR A 126 8.33 11.11 -7.87
CA THR A 126 7.99 12.25 -8.74
C THR A 126 9.20 12.79 -9.51
N SER A 127 10.40 12.62 -8.98
CA SER A 127 11.64 13.12 -9.58
C SER A 127 12.87 12.31 -9.17
N LEU A 128 12.67 11.07 -8.70
CA LEU A 128 13.77 10.21 -8.30
C LEU A 128 14.70 9.97 -9.49
N ARG A 129 15.96 10.16 -9.27
CA ARG A 129 17.01 9.79 -10.21
C ARG A 129 17.33 8.31 -10.03
N ALA A 130 16.63 7.45 -10.79
CA ALA A 130 16.89 6.01 -10.81
C ALA A 130 18.23 5.74 -11.47
N GLU A 131 19.06 4.89 -10.85
CA GLU A 131 20.42 4.64 -11.28
C GLU A 131 20.86 3.24 -10.80
N PRO A 132 21.42 2.39 -11.67
CA PRO A 132 21.97 1.11 -11.26
C PRO A 132 23.08 1.26 -10.21
N ALA A 133 23.23 0.27 -9.33
CA ALA A 133 24.34 0.17 -8.39
C ALA A 133 25.18 -1.08 -8.76
N PRO A 134 26.30 -0.93 -9.47
CA PRO A 134 27.09 -2.07 -9.95
C PRO A 134 27.63 -2.97 -8.83
N GLU A 135 27.83 -2.43 -7.63
CA GLU A 135 28.27 -3.17 -6.46
C GLU A 135 27.12 -3.96 -5.75
N ALA A 136 25.88 -3.69 -6.11
CA ALA A 136 24.74 -4.38 -5.53
C ALA A 136 24.56 -5.75 -6.16
N VAL A 137 24.33 -6.76 -5.32
CA VAL A 137 24.06 -8.13 -5.73
C VAL A 137 22.58 -8.44 -5.54
N ARG A 138 22.02 -9.27 -6.43
CA ARG A 138 20.67 -9.78 -6.24
C ARG A 138 20.65 -10.80 -5.10
N LEU A 139 19.76 -10.57 -4.13
CA LEU A 139 19.52 -11.48 -3.02
C LEU A 139 18.41 -12.47 -3.38
N GLY A 140 18.51 -13.68 -2.86
CA GLY A 140 17.56 -14.76 -3.11
C GLY A 140 17.34 -15.66 -1.88
N PRO A 141 16.65 -16.79 -2.04
CA PRO A 141 16.32 -17.68 -0.91
C PRO A 141 17.52 -18.14 -0.07
N ARG A 142 18.70 -18.27 -0.69
CA ARG A 142 19.93 -18.67 0.02
C ARG A 142 20.47 -17.59 0.96
N ASP A 143 20.12 -16.33 0.71
CA ASP A 143 20.56 -15.19 1.52
C ASP A 143 19.61 -14.89 2.68
N VAL A 144 18.44 -15.55 2.76
CA VAL A 144 17.39 -15.28 3.76
C VAL A 144 17.91 -15.34 5.20
N PRO A 145 18.73 -16.31 5.63
CA PRO A 145 19.25 -16.31 7.01
C PRO A 145 20.05 -15.04 7.35
N GLU A 146 20.86 -14.55 6.42
CA GLU A 146 21.65 -13.33 6.61
C GLU A 146 20.78 -12.05 6.53
N ILE A 147 19.79 -12.05 5.64
CA ILE A 147 18.77 -10.99 5.56
C ILE A 147 18.05 -10.87 6.90
N LEU A 148 17.55 -11.96 7.46
CA LEU A 148 16.83 -11.96 8.74
C LEU A 148 17.70 -11.42 9.88
N GLY A 149 19.01 -11.76 9.91
CA GLY A 149 19.94 -11.16 10.86
C GLY A 149 20.09 -9.65 10.72
N LEU A 150 20.16 -9.13 9.49
CA LEU A 150 20.20 -7.69 9.24
C LEU A 150 18.87 -7.00 9.59
N ILE A 151 17.74 -7.63 9.30
CA ILE A 151 16.39 -7.14 9.64
C ILE A 151 16.21 -7.06 11.15
N GLU A 152 16.61 -8.10 11.91
CA GLU A 152 16.54 -8.09 13.38
C GLU A 152 17.35 -6.95 13.98
N LEU A 153 18.54 -6.69 13.44
CA LEU A 153 19.43 -5.62 13.91
C LEU A 153 18.89 -4.21 13.58
N THR A 154 18.24 -4.05 12.42
CA THR A 154 17.89 -2.72 11.87
C THR A 154 16.41 -2.37 11.98
N LYS A 155 15.54 -3.35 12.11
CA LYS A 155 14.07 -3.25 12.26
C LYS A 155 13.40 -2.29 11.25
N PRO A 156 13.63 -2.47 9.93
CA PRO A 156 13.09 -1.57 8.90
C PRO A 156 11.59 -1.77 8.67
N GLY A 157 11.01 -2.81 9.23
CA GLY A 157 9.64 -3.26 9.05
C GLY A 157 9.57 -4.77 8.86
N PRO A 158 8.39 -5.34 8.62
CA PRO A 158 8.26 -6.79 8.53
C PRO A 158 8.97 -7.35 7.30
N PHE A 159 9.79 -8.36 7.55
CA PHE A 159 10.40 -9.24 6.55
C PHE A 159 10.40 -10.66 7.12
N LEU A 160 9.85 -11.60 6.40
CA LEU A 160 9.59 -12.98 6.79
C LEU A 160 10.38 -13.95 5.89
N PRO A 161 10.50 -15.24 6.22
CA PRO A 161 11.35 -16.16 5.49
C PRO A 161 11.11 -16.23 3.98
N ARG A 162 9.87 -16.00 3.52
CA ARG A 162 9.52 -16.03 2.11
C ARG A 162 9.19 -14.64 1.51
N THR A 163 9.40 -13.55 2.25
CA THR A 163 9.18 -12.18 1.72
C THR A 163 10.03 -11.91 0.47
N VAL A 164 11.18 -12.55 0.35
CA VAL A 164 12.06 -12.44 -0.83
C VAL A 164 11.39 -12.86 -2.14
N GLU A 165 10.31 -13.64 -2.08
CA GLU A 165 9.54 -14.09 -3.24
C GLU A 165 8.63 -13.00 -3.85
N LEU A 166 8.38 -11.89 -3.11
CA LEU A 166 7.49 -10.83 -3.55
C LEU A 166 8.08 -9.93 -4.67
N GLY A 167 9.40 -9.96 -4.86
CA GLY A 167 10.02 -9.15 -5.90
C GLY A 167 11.54 -9.22 -5.91
N THR A 168 12.18 -8.23 -6.48
CA THR A 168 13.64 -8.13 -6.54
C THR A 168 14.18 -7.53 -5.26
N TYR A 169 15.17 -8.18 -4.66
CA TYR A 169 15.93 -7.68 -3.51
C TYR A 169 17.38 -7.50 -3.91
N LEU A 170 17.94 -6.34 -3.58
CA LEU A 170 19.33 -5.98 -3.81
C LEU A 170 20.05 -5.77 -2.49
N GLY A 171 21.29 -6.23 -2.40
CA GLY A 171 22.13 -6.08 -1.22
C GLY A 171 23.53 -5.60 -1.57
N ILE A 172 24.15 -4.90 -0.63
CA ILE A 172 25.58 -4.54 -0.71
C ILE A 172 26.31 -5.32 0.37
N ARG A 173 27.44 -5.92 -0.02
CA ARG A 173 28.29 -6.72 0.88
C ARG A 173 29.60 -6.01 1.17
N HIS A 174 30.12 -6.19 2.38
CA HIS A 174 31.45 -5.77 2.79
C HIS A 174 32.16 -6.93 3.48
N HIS A 175 33.33 -7.29 2.96
CA HIS A 175 34.04 -8.51 3.38
C HIS A 175 33.16 -9.76 3.43
N GLY A 176 32.32 -9.96 2.41
CA GLY A 176 31.40 -11.08 2.29
C GLY A 176 30.09 -10.96 3.08
N ARG A 177 29.97 -10.05 4.06
CA ARG A 177 28.79 -9.84 4.90
C ARG A 177 27.81 -8.85 4.28
N LEU A 178 26.51 -9.13 4.37
CA LEU A 178 25.44 -8.21 3.95
C LEU A 178 25.37 -7.02 4.91
N ILE A 179 25.62 -5.82 4.40
CA ILE A 179 25.64 -4.59 5.22
C ILE A 179 24.49 -3.62 4.90
N ALA A 180 23.86 -3.76 3.75
CA ALA A 180 22.68 -2.96 3.38
C ALA A 180 21.84 -3.72 2.38
N MET A 181 20.53 -3.48 2.39
CA MET A 181 19.59 -4.02 1.42
C MET A 181 18.43 -3.08 1.16
N ALA A 182 17.77 -3.29 0.03
CA ALA A 182 16.47 -2.77 -0.33
C ALA A 182 15.81 -3.76 -1.30
N GLY A 183 14.48 -3.77 -1.37
CA GLY A 183 13.79 -4.66 -2.29
C GLY A 183 12.37 -4.22 -2.56
N GLU A 184 11.59 -5.10 -3.17
CA GLU A 184 10.22 -4.86 -3.59
C GLU A 184 9.25 -5.63 -2.70
N ARG A 185 8.03 -5.10 -2.49
CA ARG A 185 7.00 -5.77 -1.70
C ARG A 185 5.65 -5.82 -2.39
N LEU A 186 4.88 -4.72 -2.43
CA LEU A 186 3.57 -4.68 -3.07
C LEU A 186 3.70 -4.29 -4.54
N ARG A 187 2.85 -4.91 -5.38
CA ARG A 187 2.85 -4.64 -6.83
C ARG A 187 1.42 -4.42 -7.36
N PRO A 188 0.78 -3.31 -6.99
CA PRO A 188 -0.48 -2.91 -7.60
C PRO A 188 -0.26 -2.48 -9.06
N PRO A 189 -1.29 -2.53 -9.94
CA PRO A 189 -1.16 -2.19 -11.34
C PRO A 189 -0.47 -0.86 -11.60
N GLY A 190 0.63 -0.88 -12.36
CA GLY A 190 1.44 0.28 -12.73
C GLY A 190 2.37 0.81 -11.62
N TRP A 191 2.44 0.14 -10.47
CA TRP A 191 3.24 0.58 -9.33
C TRP A 191 3.96 -0.60 -8.66
N THR A 192 5.16 -0.34 -8.15
CA THR A 192 5.88 -1.31 -7.31
C THR A 192 6.43 -0.63 -6.06
N GLU A 193 6.20 -1.24 -4.89
CA GLU A 193 6.65 -0.73 -3.60
C GLU A 193 8.11 -1.05 -3.34
N ILE A 194 8.91 -0.02 -3.04
CA ILE A 194 10.25 -0.21 -2.46
C ILE A 194 10.10 -0.44 -0.96
N SER A 195 10.71 -1.50 -0.45
CA SER A 195 10.58 -1.94 0.94
C SER A 195 11.90 -2.48 1.49
N ALA A 196 11.91 -2.82 2.79
CA ALA A 196 13.04 -3.42 3.51
C ALA A 196 14.36 -2.64 3.36
N VAL A 197 14.27 -1.32 3.18
CA VAL A 197 15.45 -0.44 3.07
C VAL A 197 16.15 -0.36 4.42
N CYS A 198 17.32 -0.94 4.53
CA CYS A 198 18.10 -0.91 5.77
C CYS A 198 19.61 -0.94 5.53
N THR A 199 20.36 -0.45 6.52
CA THR A 199 21.82 -0.42 6.53
C THR A 199 22.30 -0.74 7.93
N HIS A 200 23.26 -1.67 8.02
CA HIS A 200 23.93 -2.03 9.27
C HIS A 200 24.44 -0.77 10.00
N PRO A 201 24.27 -0.64 11.32
CA PRO A 201 24.64 0.57 12.06
C PRO A 201 26.04 1.08 11.75
N ASP A 202 27.04 0.20 11.74
CA ASP A 202 28.44 0.55 11.51
C ASP A 202 28.76 1.03 10.09
N HIS A 203 27.82 0.87 9.16
CA HIS A 203 27.96 1.24 7.74
C HIS A 203 27.02 2.37 7.30
N ARG A 204 26.36 3.04 8.28
CA ARG A 204 25.51 4.21 8.02
C ARG A 204 26.32 5.43 7.62
N GLY A 205 25.66 6.42 7.03
CA GLY A 205 26.31 7.68 6.60
C GLY A 205 27.01 7.60 5.23
N GLY A 206 27.27 6.39 4.69
CA GLY A 206 27.94 6.19 3.40
C GLY A 206 27.01 6.20 2.17
N GLY A 207 25.74 6.59 2.31
CA GLY A 207 24.79 6.68 1.17
C GLY A 207 24.29 5.35 0.62
N LEU A 208 24.55 4.21 1.30
CA LEU A 208 24.17 2.87 0.83
C LEU A 208 22.66 2.73 0.57
N ALA A 209 21.82 3.25 1.48
CA ALA A 209 20.37 3.23 1.32
C ALA A 209 19.92 3.99 0.07
N THR A 210 20.47 5.17 -0.18
CA THR A 210 20.18 5.98 -1.38
C THR A 210 20.53 5.22 -2.65
N ARG A 211 21.72 4.61 -2.72
CA ARG A 211 22.17 3.84 -3.88
C ARG A 211 21.24 2.65 -4.14
N LEU A 212 20.90 1.89 -3.10
CA LEU A 212 20.01 0.73 -3.24
C LEU A 212 18.59 1.14 -3.64
N VAL A 213 18.02 2.20 -3.06
CA VAL A 213 16.71 2.72 -3.46
C VAL A 213 16.69 3.13 -4.92
N ARG A 214 17.73 3.82 -5.41
CA ARG A 214 17.87 4.19 -6.83
C ARG A 214 17.99 2.97 -7.73
N ALA A 215 18.75 1.96 -7.30
CA ALA A 215 18.94 0.74 -8.08
C ALA A 215 17.67 -0.10 -8.18
N VAL A 216 16.92 -0.26 -7.06
CA VAL A 216 15.62 -0.94 -7.08
C VAL A 216 14.64 -0.16 -7.98
N ALA A 217 14.62 1.16 -7.86
CA ALA A 217 13.77 2.02 -8.70
C ALA A 217 14.12 1.91 -10.20
N ALA A 218 15.40 1.74 -10.55
CA ALA A 218 15.80 1.52 -11.94
C ALA A 218 15.15 0.25 -12.50
N GLY A 219 15.24 -0.88 -11.79
CA GLY A 219 14.59 -2.13 -12.20
C GLY A 219 13.06 -2.06 -12.22
N ILE A 220 12.45 -1.28 -11.32
CA ILE A 220 10.99 -1.04 -11.32
C ILE A 220 10.59 -0.29 -12.59
N ARG A 221 11.29 0.79 -12.95
CA ARG A 221 11.01 1.60 -14.14
C ARG A 221 11.27 0.86 -15.45
N GLU A 222 12.27 -0.01 -15.51
CA GLU A 222 12.52 -0.88 -16.67
C GLU A 222 11.33 -1.78 -17.01
N ARG A 223 10.52 -2.14 -16.00
CA ARG A 223 9.29 -2.91 -16.18
C ARG A 223 8.04 -2.05 -16.45
N GLY A 224 8.20 -0.72 -16.52
CA GLY A 224 7.12 0.23 -16.76
C GLY A 224 6.32 0.63 -15.53
N ASP A 225 6.72 0.20 -14.32
CA ASP A 225 6.06 0.56 -13.07
C ASP A 225 6.65 1.85 -12.47
N VAL A 226 5.86 2.54 -11.64
CA VAL A 226 6.28 3.71 -10.88
C VAL A 226 6.62 3.29 -9.44
N PRO A 227 7.81 3.68 -8.91
CA PRO A 227 8.17 3.38 -7.53
C PRO A 227 7.30 4.13 -6.53
N PHE A 228 6.90 3.45 -5.46
CA PHE A 228 6.33 4.07 -4.26
C PHE A 228 6.89 3.37 -3.02
N LEU A 229 6.64 3.92 -1.84
CA LEU A 229 7.05 3.31 -0.59
C LEU A 229 6.19 3.76 0.59
N HIS A 230 6.24 2.96 1.65
CA HIS A 230 5.68 3.34 2.94
C HIS A 230 6.78 3.35 4.01
N THR A 231 6.59 4.18 5.02
CA THR A 231 7.36 4.13 6.27
C THR A 231 6.51 4.62 7.43
N ALA A 232 6.92 4.30 8.67
CA ALA A 232 6.27 4.86 9.85
C ALA A 232 6.40 6.39 9.86
N ALA A 233 5.33 7.10 10.24
CA ALA A 233 5.34 8.57 10.31
C ALA A 233 6.38 9.11 11.32
N SER A 234 6.76 8.31 12.30
CA SER A 234 7.83 8.60 13.28
C SER A 234 9.24 8.48 12.70
N ASN A 235 9.43 7.79 11.56
CA ASN A 235 10.73 7.63 10.93
C ASN A 235 11.12 8.87 10.09
N THR A 236 11.30 9.98 10.77
CA THR A 236 11.58 11.29 10.15
C THR A 236 12.88 11.29 9.34
N THR A 237 13.86 10.49 9.74
CA THR A 237 15.13 10.34 9.01
C THR A 237 14.93 9.72 7.64
N ALA A 238 14.17 8.63 7.56
CA ALA A 238 13.85 7.98 6.28
C ALA A 238 12.96 8.89 5.41
N ILE A 239 11.98 9.56 5.99
CA ILE A 239 11.10 10.49 5.26
C ILE A 239 11.93 11.60 4.61
N ARG A 240 12.83 12.25 5.35
CA ARG A 240 13.72 13.29 4.80
C ARG A 240 14.61 12.75 3.70
N LEU A 241 15.20 11.56 3.89
CA LEU A 241 15.99 10.89 2.84
C LEU A 241 15.17 10.71 1.57
N TYR A 242 13.99 10.09 1.66
CA TYR A 242 13.17 9.82 0.48
C TYR A 242 12.74 11.10 -0.24
N GLN A 243 12.35 12.12 0.52
CA GLN A 243 12.02 13.43 -0.05
C GLN A 243 13.22 14.10 -0.73
N SER A 244 14.41 14.01 -0.14
CA SER A 244 15.63 14.61 -0.71
C SER A 244 16.08 13.94 -2.02
N ILE A 245 15.67 12.70 -2.27
CA ILE A 245 16.03 11.95 -3.48
C ILE A 245 14.92 11.93 -4.54
N GLY A 246 13.77 12.57 -4.31
CA GLY A 246 12.73 12.79 -5.32
C GLY A 246 11.41 12.08 -5.09
N PHE A 247 11.13 11.58 -3.87
CA PHE A 247 9.80 11.13 -3.50
C PHE A 247 8.96 12.27 -2.90
N THR A 248 7.67 12.27 -3.14
CA THR A 248 6.72 13.20 -2.52
C THR A 248 5.69 12.45 -1.67
N LEU A 249 5.25 13.11 -0.60
CA LEU A 249 4.19 12.59 0.25
C LEU A 249 2.87 12.57 -0.52
N ARG A 250 2.27 11.37 -0.66
CA ARG A 250 0.96 11.20 -1.28
C ARG A 250 -0.15 11.10 -0.23
N ARG A 251 0.01 10.26 0.79
CA ARG A 251 -1.04 9.96 1.78
C ARG A 251 -0.45 9.59 3.14
N ARG A 252 -1.30 9.66 4.17
CA ARG A 252 -0.97 9.22 5.54
C ARG A 252 -1.89 8.07 5.95
N PRO A 253 -1.57 6.82 5.58
CA PRO A 253 -2.29 5.65 6.07
C PRO A 253 -1.90 5.33 7.51
N SER A 254 -2.65 4.40 8.13
CA SER A 254 -2.23 3.69 9.35
C SER A 254 -1.95 2.23 9.02
N PHE A 255 -0.96 1.64 9.68
CA PHE A 255 -0.78 0.20 9.76
C PHE A 255 -1.49 -0.27 11.03
N MET A 256 -2.54 -1.04 10.88
CA MET A 256 -3.45 -1.37 11.96
C MET A 256 -3.50 -2.89 12.17
N ALA A 257 -3.36 -3.34 13.39
CA ALA A 257 -3.69 -4.71 13.77
C ALA A 257 -5.11 -4.72 14.36
N VAL A 258 -5.97 -5.54 13.78
CA VAL A 258 -7.35 -5.70 14.20
C VAL A 258 -7.61 -7.13 14.66
N ARG A 259 -8.52 -7.31 15.64
CA ARG A 259 -8.97 -8.62 16.11
C ARG A 259 -10.44 -8.81 15.76
N ALA A 260 -10.76 -9.96 15.18
CA ALA A 260 -12.12 -10.34 14.84
C ALA A 260 -12.98 -10.58 16.11
N PRO A 261 -14.29 -10.33 16.04
CA PRO A 261 -15.22 -10.67 17.11
C PRO A 261 -15.14 -12.16 17.48
N CYS A 262 -15.19 -12.48 18.77
CA CYS A 262 -15.42 -13.84 19.23
C CYS A 262 -16.92 -14.16 19.14
N ASN A 263 -17.26 -15.39 18.73
CA ASN A 263 -18.64 -15.84 18.79
C ASN A 263 -19.00 -16.10 20.26
N THR A 264 -19.70 -15.17 20.91
CA THR A 264 -20.17 -15.32 22.30
C THR A 264 -21.42 -16.21 22.43
N ALA A 265 -21.85 -16.85 21.33
CA ALA A 265 -23.05 -17.69 21.31
C ALA A 265 -22.74 -19.17 21.54
N ALA A 266 -22.17 -19.53 22.69
CA ALA A 266 -22.11 -20.92 23.14
C ALA A 266 -21.83 -21.04 24.66
N ASN A 267 -22.63 -20.38 25.54
CA ASN A 267 -22.68 -20.73 26.95
C ASN A 267 -23.98 -20.27 27.59
N PHE A 268 -25.11 -20.74 27.05
CA PHE A 268 -26.37 -20.82 27.80
C PHE A 268 -27.03 -22.15 27.39
N SER A 269 -26.62 -23.21 28.04
CA SER A 269 -27.41 -24.44 28.15
C SER A 269 -27.18 -25.03 29.52
#